data_fc8c656a3b7c41c4a40cc01768ae3de5
#
_entry.id   fc8c656a3b7c41c4a40cc01768ae3de5
#
_cell.length_a   1.000
_cell.length_b   1.000
_cell.length_c   1.000
_cell.angle_alpha   90.00
_cell.angle_beta   90.00
_cell.angle_gamma   90.00
#
_symmetry.space_group_name_H-M   'P 1'
#
loop_
_entity.id
_entity.type
_entity.pdbx_description
1 polymer ?
#
loop_
_entity_poly.entity_id
_entity_poly.type
_entity_poly.pdbx_seq_one_letter_code
_entity_poly.pdbx_strand_id
1 'polypeptide(L)'
;GKRIPAFDMIKFSVNLHRGCFGGCAFCTISAHQGKFIVSRSKESILREVRAITEMPDFKGYLSDLGGPSANMYAMRGKDEKICRRCKRPSCIHPKVCPNLNTDHRPLLDIYHSVDALPGIKKSFIGSGVRYDLLQYQSKDPAVNRSTAEYTRELIAHHVSGRLKVAPEHTSDQVLQIMRKPSFSQFYDFKKTFDKINKELNMRQQIIPYFISSHPGCKEE
;
A
#
# COMPACT_ATOMS: atom_id res chain seq x y z
N GLY A 1 -10.70 -31.32 10.45
CA GLY A 1 -11.04 -30.08 11.16
C GLY A 1 -12.12 -29.31 10.41
N LYS A 2 -12.84 -28.43 11.09
CA LYS A 2 -13.84 -27.58 10.41
C LYS A 2 -13.14 -26.57 9.51
N ARG A 3 -13.68 -26.35 8.31
CA ARG A 3 -13.21 -25.31 7.37
C ARG A 3 -13.38 -23.93 8.00
N ILE A 4 -12.35 -23.10 7.94
CA ILE A 4 -12.37 -21.70 8.41
C ILE A 4 -12.40 -20.79 7.17
N PRO A 5 -13.55 -20.16 6.84
CA PRO A 5 -13.66 -19.36 5.62
C PRO A 5 -12.64 -18.22 5.52
N ALA A 6 -12.36 -17.57 6.64
CA ALA A 6 -11.35 -16.48 6.69
C ALA A 6 -9.94 -16.98 6.33
N PHE A 7 -9.58 -18.21 6.70
CA PHE A 7 -8.29 -18.79 6.31
C PHE A 7 -8.17 -18.96 4.80
N ASP A 8 -9.24 -19.42 4.15
CA ASP A 8 -9.26 -19.60 2.68
C ASP A 8 -9.01 -18.29 1.92
N MET A 9 -9.36 -17.15 2.52
CA MET A 9 -9.15 -15.83 1.92
C MET A 9 -7.70 -15.34 2.02
N ILE A 10 -6.96 -15.77 3.04
CA ILE A 10 -5.62 -15.23 3.37
C ILE A 10 -4.49 -16.23 3.24
N LYS A 11 -4.77 -17.53 3.09
CA LYS A 11 -3.74 -18.60 3.09
C LYS A 11 -2.63 -18.43 2.03
N PHE A 12 -2.90 -17.72 0.96
CA PHE A 12 -1.94 -17.40 -0.09
C PHE A 12 -1.54 -15.93 -0.10
N SER A 13 -1.52 -15.30 1.07
CA SER A 13 -1.03 -13.95 1.25
C SER A 13 0.34 -13.95 1.93
N VAL A 14 1.18 -13.00 1.56
CA VAL A 14 2.52 -12.82 2.13
C VAL A 14 2.66 -11.39 2.64
N ASN A 15 2.94 -11.26 3.93
CA ASN A 15 3.17 -9.97 4.55
C ASN A 15 4.64 -9.54 4.36
N LEU A 16 4.87 -8.40 3.70
CA LEU A 16 6.20 -7.90 3.37
C LEU A 16 6.82 -7.09 4.52
N HIS A 17 6.00 -6.41 5.31
CA HIS A 17 6.46 -5.53 6.39
C HIS A 17 5.40 -5.34 7.46
N ARG A 18 5.82 -4.81 8.60
CA ARG A 18 4.97 -4.33 9.69
C ARG A 18 5.17 -2.84 9.89
N GLY A 19 4.24 -2.21 10.62
CA GLY A 19 4.26 -0.78 10.89
C GLY A 19 3.55 0.05 9.81
N CYS A 20 3.19 1.27 10.18
CA CYS A 20 2.58 2.24 9.26
C CYS A 20 2.85 3.66 9.75
N PHE A 21 3.52 4.46 8.94
CA PHE A 21 3.81 5.86 9.26
C PHE A 21 2.68 6.83 8.84
N GLY A 22 1.55 6.30 8.40
CA GLY A 22 0.38 7.10 8.02
C GLY A 22 -0.20 7.90 9.19
N GLY A 23 -0.26 7.30 10.38
CA GLY A 23 -0.68 7.98 11.61
C GLY A 23 -2.11 8.52 11.57
N CYS A 24 -3.01 7.87 10.82
CA CYS A 24 -4.43 8.24 10.76
C CYS A 24 -5.04 8.20 12.17
N ALA A 25 -5.87 9.21 12.52
CA ALA A 25 -6.34 9.41 13.89
C ALA A 25 -7.25 8.28 14.41
N PHE A 26 -7.94 7.61 13.52
CA PHE A 26 -8.86 6.51 13.82
C PHE A 26 -8.21 5.12 13.78
N CYS A 27 -6.96 5.01 13.29
CA CYS A 27 -6.32 3.73 13.02
C CYS A 27 -5.32 3.35 14.12
N THR A 28 -5.43 2.13 14.64
CA THR A 28 -4.57 1.60 15.70
C THR A 28 -3.30 0.92 15.19
N ILE A 29 -3.10 0.78 13.87
CA ILE A 29 -1.94 0.07 13.31
C ILE A 29 -0.62 0.70 13.78
N SER A 30 -0.51 2.04 13.74
CA SER A 30 0.71 2.71 14.20
C SER A 30 0.98 2.53 15.69
N ALA A 31 -0.06 2.37 16.52
CA ALA A 31 0.06 2.08 17.94
C ALA A 31 0.41 0.61 18.20
N HIS A 32 -0.21 -0.31 17.48
CA HIS A 32 -0.05 -1.75 17.65
C HIS A 32 1.23 -2.31 17.02
N GLN A 33 1.53 -1.92 15.77
CA GLN A 33 2.68 -2.44 15.02
C GLN A 33 3.87 -1.46 15.00
N GLY A 34 3.66 -0.24 15.47
CA GLY A 34 4.64 0.83 15.43
C GLY A 34 4.51 1.74 14.18
N LYS A 35 5.09 2.92 14.33
CA LYS A 35 5.15 3.93 13.27
C LYS A 35 6.24 3.62 12.24
N PHE A 36 7.31 2.95 12.65
CA PHE A 36 8.43 2.64 11.77
C PHE A 36 8.14 1.37 10.98
N ILE A 37 8.51 1.40 9.72
CA ILE A 37 8.37 0.22 8.86
C ILE A 37 9.50 -0.75 9.19
N VAL A 38 9.12 -1.97 9.54
CA VAL A 38 10.02 -3.11 9.71
C VAL A 38 9.77 -4.08 8.56
N SER A 39 10.63 -3.99 7.55
CA SER A 39 10.53 -4.79 6.33
C SER A 39 11.25 -6.12 6.48
N ARG A 40 10.66 -7.17 5.93
CA ARG A 40 11.32 -8.46 5.80
C ARG A 40 12.39 -8.41 4.72
N SER A 41 13.40 -9.26 4.82
CA SER A 41 14.37 -9.42 3.76
C SER A 41 13.75 -10.10 2.53
N LYS A 42 14.28 -9.82 1.36
CA LYS A 42 13.86 -10.43 0.10
C LYS A 42 13.94 -11.97 0.16
N GLU A 43 15.01 -12.51 0.73
CA GLU A 43 15.20 -13.96 0.89
C GLU A 43 14.12 -14.59 1.77
N SER A 44 13.73 -13.91 2.84
CA SER A 44 12.64 -14.35 3.73
C SER A 44 11.31 -14.41 2.99
N ILE A 45 11.01 -13.38 2.18
CA ILE A 45 9.79 -13.30 1.38
C ILE A 45 9.77 -14.41 0.33
N LEU A 46 10.84 -14.53 -0.47
CA LEU A 46 10.93 -15.54 -1.52
C LEU A 46 10.88 -16.97 -0.98
N ARG A 47 11.45 -17.22 0.20
CA ARG A 47 11.35 -18.54 0.87
C ARG A 47 9.89 -18.89 1.22
N GLU A 48 9.14 -17.94 1.76
CA GLU A 48 7.72 -18.15 2.07
C GLU A 48 6.88 -18.34 0.80
N VAL A 49 7.12 -17.56 -0.25
CA VAL A 49 6.43 -17.74 -1.53
C VAL A 49 6.71 -19.12 -2.11
N ARG A 50 7.95 -19.61 -2.07
CA ARG A 50 8.27 -20.98 -2.52
C ARG A 50 7.51 -22.03 -1.71
N ALA A 51 7.44 -21.88 -0.38
CA ALA A 51 6.65 -22.80 0.44
C ALA A 51 5.16 -22.78 0.08
N ILE A 52 4.61 -21.62 -0.29
CA ILE A 52 3.23 -21.51 -0.78
C ILE A 52 3.06 -22.22 -2.13
N THR A 53 4.04 -22.14 -3.03
CA THR A 53 3.95 -22.84 -4.34
C THR A 53 3.90 -24.36 -4.23
N GLU A 54 4.39 -24.93 -3.13
CA GLU A 54 4.37 -26.36 -2.82
C GLU A 54 3.07 -26.83 -2.17
N MET A 55 2.16 -25.90 -1.80
CA MET A 55 0.88 -26.25 -1.20
C MET A 55 -0.05 -26.94 -2.22
N PRO A 56 -0.71 -28.07 -1.86
CA PRO A 56 -1.49 -28.89 -2.81
C PRO A 56 -2.63 -28.17 -3.52
N ASP A 57 -3.21 -27.16 -2.89
CA ASP A 57 -4.34 -26.38 -3.39
C ASP A 57 -3.95 -25.04 -4.00
N PHE A 58 -2.65 -24.72 -4.07
CA PHE A 58 -2.14 -23.52 -4.72
C PHE A 58 -2.27 -23.63 -6.24
N LYS A 59 -2.82 -22.60 -6.87
CA LYS A 59 -3.08 -22.57 -8.33
C LYS A 59 -2.25 -21.52 -9.07
N GLY A 60 -1.22 -20.99 -8.43
CA GLY A 60 -0.32 -19.98 -8.99
C GLY A 60 -0.71 -18.52 -8.70
N TYR A 61 -1.67 -18.28 -7.82
CA TYR A 61 -2.17 -16.93 -7.53
C TYR A 61 -1.94 -16.57 -6.07
N LEU A 62 -1.09 -15.58 -5.80
CA LEU A 62 -1.00 -14.96 -4.49
C LEU A 62 -2.15 -13.95 -4.34
N SER A 63 -2.89 -14.04 -3.23
CA SER A 63 -4.04 -13.17 -2.98
C SER A 63 -3.66 -11.77 -2.46
N ASP A 64 -2.53 -11.67 -1.78
CA ASP A 64 -1.95 -10.41 -1.32
C ASP A 64 -0.43 -10.54 -1.14
N LEU A 65 0.31 -9.66 -1.79
CA LEU A 65 1.74 -9.47 -1.58
C LEU A 65 1.95 -8.05 -1.04
N GLY A 66 1.62 -7.84 0.24
CA GLY A 66 1.47 -6.51 0.78
C GLY A 66 1.82 -6.36 2.26
N GLY A 67 1.09 -5.49 2.93
CA GLY A 67 1.30 -5.16 4.34
C GLY A 67 0.25 -4.18 4.85
N PRO A 68 0.41 -3.59 6.04
CA PRO A 68 -0.56 -2.65 6.60
C PRO A 68 -0.91 -1.48 5.67
N SER A 69 0.02 -1.12 4.80
CA SER A 69 -0.18 -0.27 3.63
C SER A 69 0.78 -0.76 2.55
N ALA A 70 0.25 -1.31 1.46
CA ALA A 70 1.02 -2.10 0.50
C ALA A 70 2.29 -1.41 -0.01
N ASN A 71 2.25 -0.10 -0.25
CA ASN A 71 3.35 0.67 -0.82
C ASN A 71 4.25 1.38 0.20
N MET A 72 4.43 0.78 1.38
CA MET A 72 5.37 1.32 2.40
C MET A 72 6.61 0.45 2.62
N TYR A 73 6.75 -0.66 1.91
CA TYR A 73 7.90 -1.55 2.05
C TYR A 73 9.23 -0.81 1.85
N ALA A 74 10.18 -1.06 2.76
CA ALA A 74 11.51 -0.46 2.81
C ALA A 74 11.56 1.07 2.95
N MET A 75 10.41 1.75 3.11
CA MET A 75 10.38 3.19 3.35
C MET A 75 10.76 3.51 4.79
N ARG A 76 11.75 4.39 4.97
CA ARG A 76 12.26 4.80 6.27
C ARG A 76 12.81 6.21 6.23
N GLY A 77 13.17 6.76 7.38
CA GLY A 77 13.89 8.03 7.44
C GLY A 77 15.28 7.93 6.82
N LYS A 78 15.68 8.94 6.07
CA LYS A 78 17.03 9.07 5.50
C LYS A 78 18.08 9.21 6.59
N ASP A 79 17.74 9.98 7.63
CA ASP A 79 18.52 10.12 8.86
C ASP A 79 17.71 9.58 10.05
N GLU A 80 18.17 8.45 10.59
CA GLU A 80 17.52 7.79 11.73
C GLU A 80 17.64 8.60 13.04
N LYS A 81 18.69 9.43 13.21
CA LYS A 81 18.84 10.25 14.41
C LYS A 81 17.70 11.27 14.53
N ILE A 82 17.26 11.82 13.39
CA ILE A 82 16.08 12.71 13.33
C ILE A 82 14.82 11.91 13.73
N CYS A 83 14.66 10.71 13.18
CA CYS A 83 13.50 9.87 13.44
C CYS A 83 13.38 9.45 14.90
N ARG A 84 14.47 9.11 15.57
CA ARG A 84 14.49 8.70 17.00
C ARG A 84 13.96 9.79 17.93
N ARG A 85 14.10 11.07 17.56
CA ARG A 85 13.63 12.23 18.35
C ARG A 85 12.27 12.76 17.87
N CYS A 86 11.74 12.20 16.79
CA CYS A 86 10.54 12.72 16.14
C CYS A 86 9.27 12.38 16.90
N LYS A 87 8.51 13.42 17.29
CA LYS A 87 7.21 13.28 17.98
C LYS A 87 6.01 13.41 17.04
N ARG A 88 6.22 13.61 15.73
CA ARG A 88 5.11 13.70 14.77
C ARG A 88 4.32 12.40 14.73
N PRO A 89 2.98 12.42 14.80
CA PRO A 89 2.15 11.21 14.70
C PRO A 89 2.17 10.60 13.28
N SER A 90 2.41 11.40 12.25
CA SER A 90 2.43 11.00 10.85
C SER A 90 3.69 11.48 10.14
N CYS A 91 4.23 10.66 9.23
CA CYS A 91 5.32 11.07 8.34
C CYS A 91 4.81 11.68 7.02
N ILE A 92 3.51 11.61 6.76
CA ILE A 92 2.90 12.04 5.48
C ILE A 92 1.81 13.09 5.65
N HIS A 93 1.35 13.35 6.87
CA HIS A 93 0.34 14.38 7.13
C HIS A 93 0.86 15.45 8.09
N PRO A 94 0.53 16.75 7.91
CA PRO A 94 -0.17 17.37 6.76
C PRO A 94 0.67 17.44 5.49
N LYS A 95 1.96 17.20 5.56
CA LYS A 95 2.91 17.14 4.43
C LYS A 95 3.88 16.00 4.61
N VAL A 96 4.32 15.41 3.52
CA VAL A 96 5.36 14.37 3.51
C VAL A 96 6.63 14.91 4.18
N CYS A 97 7.16 14.13 5.12
CA CYS A 97 8.36 14.48 5.84
C CYS A 97 9.57 14.52 4.89
N PRO A 98 10.34 15.61 4.84
CA PRO A 98 11.52 15.69 3.95
C PRO A 98 12.58 14.62 4.28
N ASN A 99 12.58 14.11 5.52
CA ASN A 99 13.47 13.02 5.94
C ASN A 99 12.93 11.62 5.52
N LEU A 100 11.70 11.50 4.97
CA LEU A 100 11.16 10.22 4.52
C LEU A 100 11.75 9.86 3.16
N ASN A 101 12.29 8.65 3.05
CA ASN A 101 12.57 8.03 1.76
C ASN A 101 11.29 7.39 1.23
N THR A 102 10.84 7.82 0.04
CA THR A 102 9.62 7.33 -0.62
C THR A 102 9.93 6.52 -1.88
N ASP A 103 11.12 5.96 -1.97
CA ASP A 103 11.58 5.18 -3.12
C ASP A 103 10.86 3.82 -3.20
N HIS A 104 10.22 3.52 -4.31
CA HIS A 104 9.50 2.28 -4.55
C HIS A 104 10.35 1.18 -5.22
N ARG A 105 11.60 1.46 -5.61
CA ARG A 105 12.48 0.44 -6.26
C ARG A 105 12.64 -0.85 -5.44
N PRO A 106 12.82 -0.82 -4.11
CA PRO A 106 12.90 -2.05 -3.33
C PRO A 106 11.62 -2.91 -3.40
N LEU A 107 10.45 -2.27 -3.50
CA LEU A 107 9.17 -2.98 -3.62
C LEU A 107 8.98 -3.55 -5.02
N LEU A 108 9.33 -2.81 -6.06
CA LEU A 108 9.37 -3.31 -7.45
C LEU A 108 10.27 -4.53 -7.59
N ASP A 109 11.46 -4.51 -6.97
CA ASP A 109 12.38 -5.66 -6.98
C ASP A 109 11.76 -6.90 -6.31
N ILE A 110 10.98 -6.73 -5.24
CA ILE A 110 10.22 -7.83 -4.63
C ILE A 110 9.19 -8.38 -5.62
N TYR A 111 8.38 -7.53 -6.24
CA TYR A 111 7.33 -7.96 -7.17
C TYR A 111 7.91 -8.73 -8.35
N HIS A 112 8.91 -8.18 -9.03
CA HIS A 112 9.57 -8.85 -10.15
C HIS A 112 10.20 -10.18 -9.73
N SER A 113 10.81 -10.22 -8.54
CA SER A 113 11.45 -11.45 -8.05
C SER A 113 10.44 -12.54 -7.67
N VAL A 114 9.29 -12.16 -7.15
CA VAL A 114 8.20 -13.09 -6.82
C VAL A 114 7.55 -13.61 -8.11
N ASP A 115 7.23 -12.74 -9.05
CA ASP A 115 6.57 -13.12 -10.29
C ASP A 115 7.48 -13.98 -11.21
N ALA A 116 8.80 -13.88 -11.05
CA ALA A 116 9.76 -14.75 -11.73
C ALA A 116 9.90 -16.16 -11.12
N LEU A 117 9.28 -16.45 -9.96
CA LEU A 117 9.36 -17.77 -9.34
C LEU A 117 8.54 -18.81 -10.11
N PRO A 118 9.07 -20.02 -10.29
CA PRO A 118 8.29 -21.14 -10.83
C PRO A 118 7.03 -21.39 -10.00
N GLY A 119 5.92 -21.63 -10.68
CA GLY A 119 4.62 -21.86 -10.02
C GLY A 119 3.81 -20.60 -9.73
N ILE A 120 4.36 -19.40 -9.83
CA ILE A 120 3.62 -18.14 -9.74
C ILE A 120 3.11 -17.75 -11.14
N LYS A 121 1.80 -17.54 -11.23
CA LYS A 121 1.14 -16.99 -12.42
C LYS A 121 0.85 -15.50 -12.27
N LYS A 122 0.44 -15.10 -11.04
CA LYS A 122 0.20 -13.71 -10.68
C LYS A 122 0.31 -13.52 -9.16
N SER A 123 0.86 -12.39 -8.77
CA SER A 123 0.78 -11.89 -7.40
C SER A 123 -0.15 -10.67 -7.36
N PHE A 124 -1.18 -10.72 -6.53
CA PHE A 124 -2.12 -9.62 -6.36
C PHE A 124 -1.79 -8.80 -5.12
N ILE A 125 -2.28 -7.57 -5.11
CA ILE A 125 -2.25 -6.67 -3.97
C ILE A 125 -3.69 -6.51 -3.46
N GLY A 126 -3.99 -7.20 -2.37
CA GLY A 126 -5.28 -7.10 -1.67
C GLY A 126 -5.29 -6.02 -0.59
N SER A 127 -4.11 -5.67 -0.08
CA SER A 127 -3.90 -4.60 0.88
C SER A 127 -4.15 -3.22 0.27
N GLY A 128 -4.60 -2.27 1.09
CA GLY A 128 -4.81 -0.89 0.63
C GLY A 128 -3.51 -0.17 0.30
N VAL A 129 -3.53 0.67 -0.71
CA VAL A 129 -2.39 1.51 -1.10
C VAL A 129 -2.57 2.95 -0.64
N ARG A 130 -1.48 3.61 -0.29
CA ARG A 130 -1.45 5.05 -0.01
C ARG A 130 -1.26 5.81 -1.31
N TYR A 131 -2.37 6.21 -1.92
CA TYR A 131 -2.37 6.95 -3.19
C TYR A 131 -1.73 8.34 -3.09
N ASP A 132 -1.71 8.93 -1.91
CA ASP A 132 -1.00 10.18 -1.63
C ASP A 132 0.53 10.05 -1.77
N LEU A 133 1.10 8.88 -1.45
CA LEU A 133 2.50 8.60 -1.73
C LEU A 133 2.77 8.41 -3.23
N LEU A 134 1.79 7.90 -3.99
CA LEU A 134 1.92 7.72 -5.44
C LEU A 134 1.87 9.05 -6.20
N GLN A 135 1.32 10.09 -5.59
CA GLN A 135 1.22 11.42 -6.18
C GLN A 135 2.29 12.39 -5.65
N TYR A 136 3.01 11.97 -4.60
CA TYR A 136 4.05 12.81 -4.02
C TYR A 136 5.20 13.04 -4.99
N GLN A 137 5.55 14.32 -5.19
CA GLN A 137 6.71 14.73 -5.98
C GLN A 137 7.91 14.96 -5.07
N SER A 138 8.86 14.03 -5.13
CA SER A 138 10.15 14.15 -4.47
C SER A 138 11.03 15.20 -5.18
N LYS A 139 11.99 15.77 -4.47
CA LYS A 139 13.04 16.58 -5.08
C LYS A 139 14.01 15.73 -5.94
N ASP A 140 14.04 14.43 -5.72
CA ASP A 140 14.86 13.49 -6.50
C ASP A 140 14.06 12.94 -7.69
N PRO A 141 14.44 13.27 -8.94
CA PRO A 141 13.76 12.77 -10.12
C PRO A 141 13.79 11.24 -10.24
N ALA A 142 14.80 10.55 -9.68
CA ALA A 142 14.88 9.11 -9.72
C ALA A 142 13.78 8.46 -8.87
N VAL A 143 13.46 9.06 -7.71
CA VAL A 143 12.34 8.64 -6.85
C VAL A 143 11.01 8.86 -7.58
N ASN A 144 10.83 9.97 -8.29
CA ASN A 144 9.60 10.23 -9.03
C ASN A 144 9.40 9.20 -10.17
N ARG A 145 10.48 8.84 -10.87
CA ARG A 145 10.43 7.78 -11.88
C ARG A 145 10.05 6.44 -11.28
N SER A 146 10.66 6.05 -10.15
CA SER A 146 10.32 4.78 -9.48
C SER A 146 8.87 4.76 -8.98
N THR A 147 8.33 5.89 -8.55
CA THR A 147 6.92 6.01 -8.14
C THR A 147 5.97 5.86 -9.34
N ALA A 148 6.29 6.45 -10.48
CA ALA A 148 5.50 6.32 -11.70
C ALA A 148 5.56 4.87 -12.23
N GLU A 149 6.73 4.25 -12.24
CA GLU A 149 6.94 2.84 -12.60
C GLU A 149 6.13 1.93 -11.69
N TYR A 150 6.24 2.09 -10.36
CA TYR A 150 5.46 1.32 -9.40
C TYR A 150 3.95 1.48 -9.60
N THR A 151 3.47 2.70 -9.84
CA THR A 151 2.05 2.96 -10.08
C THR A 151 1.54 2.21 -11.30
N ARG A 152 2.32 2.21 -12.38
CA ARG A 152 1.99 1.48 -13.60
C ARG A 152 2.05 -0.03 -13.40
N GLU A 153 3.10 -0.54 -12.75
CA GLU A 153 3.28 -1.95 -12.41
C GLU A 153 2.12 -2.47 -11.56
N LEU A 154 1.78 -1.76 -10.49
CA LEU A 154 0.65 -2.09 -9.62
C LEU A 154 -0.63 -2.27 -10.43
N ILE A 155 -0.98 -1.30 -11.26
CA ILE A 155 -2.24 -1.30 -12.01
C ILE A 155 -2.20 -2.38 -13.12
N ALA A 156 -1.09 -2.51 -13.83
CA ALA A 156 -0.95 -3.44 -14.94
C ALA A 156 -0.96 -4.92 -14.52
N HIS A 157 -0.32 -5.23 -13.40
CA HIS A 157 0.01 -6.62 -13.07
C HIS A 157 -0.58 -7.12 -11.74
N HIS A 158 -0.80 -6.23 -10.75
CA HIS A 158 -1.11 -6.65 -9.38
C HIS A 158 -2.55 -6.33 -8.93
N VAL A 159 -3.37 -5.70 -9.76
CA VAL A 159 -4.80 -5.47 -9.48
C VAL A 159 -5.63 -6.60 -10.08
N SER A 160 -6.38 -7.31 -9.24
CA SER A 160 -7.26 -8.43 -9.63
C SER A 160 -8.61 -7.98 -10.21
N GLY A 161 -8.66 -6.81 -10.86
CA GLY A 161 -9.89 -6.18 -11.37
C GLY A 161 -10.46 -5.09 -10.45
N ARG A 162 -10.13 -5.10 -9.16
CA ARG A 162 -10.61 -4.13 -8.17
C ARG A 162 -9.47 -3.68 -7.27
N LEU A 163 -9.15 -2.38 -7.33
CA LEU A 163 -8.18 -1.75 -6.44
C LEU A 163 -8.89 -1.10 -5.25
N LYS A 164 -8.56 -1.54 -4.05
CA LYS A 164 -9.08 -0.96 -2.81
C LYS A 164 -8.26 0.26 -2.44
N VAL A 165 -8.93 1.38 -2.25
CA VAL A 165 -8.33 2.62 -1.73
C VAL A 165 -9.20 3.21 -0.65
N ALA A 166 -8.61 3.97 0.25
CA ALA A 166 -9.30 4.49 1.42
C ALA A 166 -9.23 6.02 1.46
N PRO A 167 -10.07 6.76 0.70
CA PRO A 167 -10.21 8.20 0.88
C PRO A 167 -10.79 8.55 2.26
N GLU A 168 -11.61 7.70 2.85
CA GLU A 168 -12.25 7.72 4.16
C GLU A 168 -13.42 8.71 4.26
N HIS A 169 -13.33 9.89 3.68
CA HIS A 169 -14.40 10.92 3.71
C HIS A 169 -14.30 11.84 2.50
N THR A 170 -15.34 12.61 2.22
CA THR A 170 -15.38 13.62 1.15
C THR A 170 -15.09 15.04 1.65
N SER A 171 -15.35 15.33 2.93
CA SER A 171 -15.10 16.63 3.55
C SER A 171 -13.62 16.76 3.96
N ASP A 172 -12.93 17.77 3.45
CA ASP A 172 -11.54 18.05 3.80
C ASP A 172 -11.37 18.43 5.29
N GLN A 173 -12.39 19.02 5.92
CA GLN A 173 -12.36 19.30 7.36
C GLN A 173 -12.30 18.01 8.18
N VAL A 174 -13.12 17.02 7.83
CA VAL A 174 -13.10 15.70 8.47
C VAL A 174 -11.79 14.96 8.17
N LEU A 175 -11.34 15.00 6.91
CA LEU A 175 -10.08 14.38 6.49
C LEU A 175 -8.87 14.97 7.25
N GLN A 176 -8.88 16.25 7.56
CA GLN A 176 -7.84 16.88 8.35
C GLN A 176 -7.81 16.36 9.79
N ILE A 177 -8.97 16.17 10.43
CA ILE A 177 -9.08 15.54 11.75
C ILE A 177 -8.60 14.08 11.68
N MET A 178 -8.96 13.36 10.63
CA MET A 178 -8.53 11.97 10.38
C MET A 178 -7.03 11.84 10.06
N ARG A 179 -6.31 12.93 9.81
CA ARG A 179 -4.94 12.96 9.27
C ARG A 179 -4.84 12.22 7.93
N LYS A 180 -5.80 12.48 7.06
CA LYS A 180 -5.86 11.96 5.68
C LYS A 180 -5.57 13.08 4.68
N PRO A 181 -5.14 12.75 3.46
CA PRO A 181 -5.00 13.73 2.40
C PRO A 181 -6.36 14.32 2.00
N SER A 182 -6.35 15.52 1.38
CA SER A 182 -7.53 16.12 0.78
C SER A 182 -8.21 15.17 -0.22
N PHE A 183 -9.54 15.24 -0.31
CA PHE A 183 -10.31 14.42 -1.23
C PHE A 183 -9.96 14.68 -2.70
N SER A 184 -9.47 15.88 -3.02
CA SER A 184 -8.97 16.19 -4.37
C SER A 184 -7.86 15.24 -4.83
N GLN A 185 -6.98 14.79 -3.92
CA GLN A 185 -5.93 13.83 -4.25
C GLN A 185 -6.48 12.45 -4.64
N PHE A 186 -7.63 12.06 -4.12
CA PHE A 186 -8.31 10.85 -4.57
C PHE A 186 -8.77 10.98 -6.03
N TYR A 187 -9.32 12.13 -6.42
CA TYR A 187 -9.70 12.38 -7.82
C TYR A 187 -8.48 12.38 -8.76
N ASP A 188 -7.38 12.95 -8.34
CA ASP A 188 -6.17 12.98 -9.17
C ASP A 188 -5.56 11.58 -9.32
N PHE A 189 -5.59 10.78 -8.26
CA PHE A 189 -5.23 9.36 -8.34
C PHE A 189 -6.18 8.59 -9.27
N LYS A 190 -7.50 8.83 -9.16
CA LYS A 190 -8.49 8.21 -10.04
C LYS A 190 -8.23 8.53 -11.51
N LYS A 191 -7.92 9.78 -11.85
CA LYS A 191 -7.55 10.17 -13.21
C LYS A 191 -6.33 9.38 -13.72
N THR A 192 -5.31 9.23 -12.88
CA THR A 192 -4.11 8.44 -13.20
C THR A 192 -4.46 6.97 -13.42
N PHE A 193 -5.27 6.39 -12.55
CA PHE A 193 -5.75 5.01 -12.65
C PHE A 193 -6.54 4.79 -13.94
N ASP A 194 -7.52 5.65 -14.23
CA ASP A 194 -8.36 5.57 -15.44
C ASP A 194 -7.52 5.70 -16.73
N LYS A 195 -6.53 6.61 -16.73
CA LYS A 195 -5.60 6.80 -17.84
C LYS A 195 -4.82 5.52 -18.13
N ILE A 196 -4.21 4.91 -17.09
CA ILE A 196 -3.42 3.67 -17.24
C ILE A 196 -4.32 2.52 -17.70
N ASN A 197 -5.54 2.38 -17.14
CA ASN A 197 -6.51 1.37 -17.59
C ASN A 197 -6.85 1.53 -19.08
N LYS A 198 -7.07 2.76 -19.54
CA LYS A 198 -7.35 3.05 -20.94
C LYS A 198 -6.16 2.70 -21.84
N GLU A 199 -4.95 3.11 -21.45
CA GLU A 199 -3.72 2.80 -22.19
C GLU A 199 -3.47 1.29 -22.34
N LEU A 200 -3.80 0.52 -21.30
CA LEU A 200 -3.60 -0.94 -21.25
C LEU A 200 -4.84 -1.73 -21.71
N ASN A 201 -5.89 -1.05 -22.17
CA ASN A 201 -7.18 -1.66 -22.54
C ASN A 201 -7.77 -2.55 -21.44
N MET A 202 -7.66 -2.11 -20.18
CA MET A 202 -8.18 -2.81 -19.00
C MET A 202 -9.52 -2.23 -18.55
N ARG A 203 -10.29 -3.01 -17.77
CA ARG A 203 -11.60 -2.62 -17.22
C ARG A 203 -11.62 -2.74 -15.70
N GLN A 204 -10.55 -2.37 -15.05
CA GLN A 204 -10.45 -2.43 -13.60
C GLN A 204 -11.24 -1.29 -12.94
N GLN A 205 -11.61 -1.48 -11.67
CA GLN A 205 -12.40 -0.53 -10.89
C GLN A 205 -11.65 -0.14 -9.60
N ILE A 206 -11.82 1.10 -9.17
CA ILE A 206 -11.46 1.52 -7.82
C ILE A 206 -12.65 1.26 -6.91
N ILE A 207 -12.38 0.65 -5.74
CA ILE A 207 -13.34 0.48 -4.65
C ILE A 207 -12.94 1.41 -3.52
N PRO A 208 -13.59 2.57 -3.38
CA PRO A 208 -13.28 3.50 -2.30
C PRO A 208 -13.93 3.04 -0.99
N TYR A 209 -13.17 3.11 0.10
CA TYR A 209 -13.68 2.93 1.46
C TYR A 209 -13.96 4.27 2.11
N PHE A 210 -15.12 4.37 2.78
CA PHE A 210 -15.54 5.55 3.53
C PHE A 210 -15.87 5.17 4.96
N ILE A 211 -15.62 6.11 5.87
CA ILE A 211 -15.98 6.03 7.28
C ILE A 211 -17.09 7.06 7.52
N SER A 212 -18.22 6.59 8.04
CA SER A 212 -19.31 7.46 8.52
C SER A 212 -19.18 7.72 10.03
N SER A 213 -19.86 8.76 10.51
CA SER A 213 -19.97 9.07 11.95
C SER A 213 -18.63 9.33 12.65
N HIS A 214 -17.60 9.74 11.93
CA HIS A 214 -16.35 10.21 12.54
C HIS A 214 -16.59 11.58 13.20
N PRO A 215 -15.91 11.90 14.32
CA PRO A 215 -15.97 13.25 14.89
C PRO A 215 -15.74 14.33 13.83
N GLY A 216 -16.64 15.31 13.78
CA GLY A 216 -16.65 16.37 12.77
C GLY A 216 -17.51 16.10 11.53
N CYS A 217 -18.07 14.88 11.38
CA CYS A 217 -19.12 14.66 10.37
C CYS A 217 -20.37 15.45 10.74
N LYS A 218 -21.03 16.02 9.72
CA LYS A 218 -22.37 16.60 9.85
C LYS A 218 -23.38 15.56 9.38
N GLU A 219 -24.59 15.63 9.94
CA GLU A 219 -25.75 14.96 9.35
C GLU A 219 -26.09 15.70 8.05
N GLU A 220 -25.95 15.04 6.92
CA GLU A 220 -26.41 15.50 5.60
C GLU A 220 -27.32 14.44 5.01
#